data_3ea336bd3d02678283b8a849e789fe74
#
_entry.id   3ea336bd3d02678283b8a849e789fe74
#
_cell.length_a   1.000
_cell.length_b   1.000
_cell.length_c   1.000
_cell.angle_alpha   90.00
_cell.angle_beta   90.00
_cell.angle_gamma   90.00
#
_symmetry.space_group_name_H-M   'P 1'
#
loop_
_entity.id
_entity.type
_entity.pdbx_description
1 polymer ?
#
loop_
_entity_poly.entity_id
_entity_poly.type
_entity_poly.pdbx_seq_one_letter_code
_entity_poly.pdbx_strand_id
1 'polypeptide(L)'
;MTKAKEDFDLLVEMALAQGGTKDMRPVIEKELLHYDILFALDEAKLLDRLVFQGGTSLRLCRGSNRYSEHLDFAGGKDFSSKMLIEMKEVIEKYIGERYGLEVTVKEPSSLKKDPKYAELNIDKWQIAVVTSPEQKHLAKQRIKLEVANIPAYTKEPLPLVQNYDFLPDGYSSTLIYTETLDEVMADKIISLPATQKYIRHRDVWDLVFLKRNGAALNIDLVLQKIEDYKIEGFKDMLDARISSLKEIVYGEEFSKEMERFLARVTFDGTLATDKFKSYMLATLTKILTDTRKALEGADSEEPDFPM
;
A
#
# COMPACT_ATOMS: atom_id res chain seq x y z
N MET A 1 -23.11 14.93 -26.85
CA MET A 1 -23.03 15.96 -25.81
C MET A 1 -21.77 15.64 -24.97
N THR A 2 -20.78 16.51 -25.01
CA THR A 2 -19.58 16.37 -24.14
C THR A 2 -20.04 16.54 -22.69
N LYS A 3 -19.84 15.52 -21.86
CA LYS A 3 -20.11 15.60 -20.41
C LYS A 3 -19.28 16.75 -19.85
N ALA A 4 -19.87 17.62 -19.01
CA ALA A 4 -19.11 18.67 -18.33
C ALA A 4 -18.02 18.04 -17.49
N LYS A 5 -16.81 18.59 -17.53
CA LYS A 5 -15.68 18.14 -16.72
C LYS A 5 -15.96 18.44 -15.24
N GLU A 6 -15.57 17.51 -14.38
CA GLU A 6 -15.66 17.71 -12.94
C GLU A 6 -14.49 18.56 -12.45
N ASP A 7 -14.73 19.37 -11.43
CA ASP A 7 -13.70 20.22 -10.81
C ASP A 7 -12.95 19.40 -9.75
N PHE A 8 -11.73 18.97 -10.06
CA PHE A 8 -10.91 18.16 -9.17
C PHE A 8 -10.55 18.93 -7.87
N ASP A 9 -10.26 20.22 -7.98
CA ASP A 9 -9.92 21.06 -6.82
C ASP A 9 -11.08 21.14 -5.83
N LEU A 10 -12.29 21.30 -6.34
CA LEU A 10 -13.51 21.29 -5.52
C LEU A 10 -13.69 19.95 -4.79
N LEU A 11 -13.45 18.82 -5.47
CA LEU A 11 -13.54 17.50 -4.82
C LEU A 11 -12.50 17.34 -3.71
N VAL A 12 -11.29 17.85 -3.92
CA VAL A 12 -10.25 17.86 -2.88
C VAL A 12 -10.66 18.71 -1.68
N GLU A 13 -11.22 19.90 -1.89
CA GLU A 13 -11.72 20.75 -0.81
C GLU A 13 -12.88 20.08 -0.03
N MET A 14 -13.79 19.40 -0.74
CA MET A 14 -14.86 18.62 -0.11
C MET A 14 -14.31 17.49 0.75
N ALA A 15 -13.27 16.79 0.28
CA ALA A 15 -12.61 15.71 1.02
C ALA A 15 -11.87 16.24 2.25
N LEU A 16 -11.19 17.38 2.14
CA LEU A 16 -10.54 18.07 3.26
C LEU A 16 -11.56 18.46 4.34
N ALA A 17 -12.73 18.95 3.94
CA ALA A 17 -13.80 19.32 4.88
C ALA A 17 -14.33 18.16 5.72
N GLN A 18 -14.15 16.92 5.28
CA GLN A 18 -14.55 15.70 6.02
C GLN A 18 -13.52 15.25 7.09
N GLY A 19 -12.61 16.12 7.52
CA GLY A 19 -11.70 15.89 8.65
C GLY A 19 -10.21 15.89 8.28
N GLY A 20 -9.87 16.34 7.08
CA GLY A 20 -8.49 16.58 6.66
C GLY A 20 -7.96 17.93 7.15
N THR A 21 -6.64 18.06 7.22
CA THR A 21 -5.93 19.33 7.37
C THR A 21 -5.30 19.74 6.04
N LYS A 22 -4.94 21.02 5.88
CA LYS A 22 -4.31 21.51 4.64
C LYS A 22 -3.04 20.72 4.27
N ASP A 23 -2.29 20.28 5.26
CA ASP A 23 -1.06 19.49 5.06
C ASP A 23 -1.34 18.10 4.51
N MET A 24 -2.58 17.62 4.62
CA MET A 24 -3.01 16.32 4.06
C MET A 24 -3.47 16.41 2.60
N ARG A 25 -3.56 17.60 2.02
CA ARG A 25 -3.98 17.80 0.63
C ARG A 25 -3.27 16.84 -0.34
N PRO A 26 -1.93 16.68 -0.31
CA PRO A 26 -1.25 15.79 -1.26
C PRO A 26 -1.66 14.32 -1.17
N VAL A 27 -1.95 13.80 0.03
CA VAL A 27 -2.37 12.39 0.20
C VAL A 27 -3.84 12.20 -0.16
N ILE A 28 -4.69 13.22 0.06
CA ILE A 28 -6.09 13.24 -0.36
C ILE A 28 -6.21 13.29 -1.88
N GLU A 29 -5.47 14.16 -2.55
CA GLU A 29 -5.40 14.21 -4.02
C GLU A 29 -5.02 12.84 -4.60
N LYS A 30 -4.02 12.16 -4.01
CA LYS A 30 -3.64 10.82 -4.44
C LYS A 30 -4.75 9.80 -4.20
N GLU A 31 -5.43 9.85 -3.06
CA GLU A 31 -6.52 8.91 -2.77
C GLU A 31 -7.69 9.05 -3.76
N LEU A 32 -8.09 10.27 -4.10
CA LEU A 32 -9.10 10.49 -5.14
C LEU A 32 -8.65 9.92 -6.49
N LEU A 33 -7.41 10.18 -6.88
CA LEU A 33 -6.83 9.61 -8.10
C LEU A 33 -6.69 8.08 -8.03
N HIS A 34 -6.47 7.48 -6.86
CA HIS A 34 -6.46 6.02 -6.71
C HIS A 34 -7.81 5.40 -7.06
N TYR A 35 -8.92 6.01 -6.61
CA TYR A 35 -10.26 5.57 -7.00
C TYR A 35 -10.45 5.61 -8.51
N ASP A 36 -10.04 6.72 -9.15
CA ASP A 36 -10.15 6.88 -10.59
C ASP A 36 -9.32 5.84 -11.35
N ILE A 37 -8.08 5.63 -10.93
CA ILE A 37 -7.17 4.66 -11.56
C ILE A 37 -7.72 3.24 -11.42
N LEU A 38 -8.13 2.84 -10.21
CA LEU A 38 -8.65 1.49 -9.97
C LEU A 38 -9.92 1.24 -10.75
N PHE A 39 -10.86 2.19 -10.78
CA PHE A 39 -12.09 2.09 -11.55
C PHE A 39 -11.81 1.96 -13.06
N ALA A 40 -10.95 2.83 -13.60
CA ALA A 40 -10.61 2.81 -15.01
C ALA A 40 -9.93 1.50 -15.45
N LEU A 41 -9.03 0.97 -14.61
CA LEU A 41 -8.34 -0.29 -14.88
C LEU A 41 -9.28 -1.51 -14.77
N ASP A 42 -10.24 -1.50 -13.83
CA ASP A 42 -11.25 -2.54 -13.70
C ASP A 42 -12.20 -2.57 -14.91
N GLU A 43 -12.72 -1.40 -15.32
CA GLU A 43 -13.54 -1.29 -16.53
C GLU A 43 -12.83 -1.81 -17.79
N ALA A 44 -11.51 -1.60 -17.87
CA ALA A 44 -10.66 -2.12 -18.94
C ALA A 44 -10.23 -3.59 -18.75
N LYS A 45 -10.66 -4.28 -17.67
CA LYS A 45 -10.29 -5.66 -17.34
C LYS A 45 -8.78 -5.88 -17.14
N LEU A 46 -8.06 -4.84 -16.76
CA LEU A 46 -6.61 -4.90 -16.54
C LEU A 46 -6.26 -5.39 -15.12
N LEU A 47 -7.24 -5.41 -14.20
CA LEU A 47 -7.05 -5.90 -12.81
C LEU A 47 -7.39 -7.38 -12.62
N ASP A 48 -8.01 -8.06 -13.59
CA ASP A 48 -8.53 -9.44 -13.45
C ASP A 48 -7.48 -10.47 -13.00
N ARG A 49 -6.21 -10.23 -13.33
CA ARG A 49 -5.08 -11.12 -13.03
C ARG A 49 -4.17 -10.63 -11.91
N LEU A 50 -4.47 -9.45 -11.37
CA LEU A 50 -3.68 -8.83 -10.32
C LEU A 50 -4.36 -9.03 -8.97
N VAL A 51 -3.55 -9.08 -7.92
CA VAL A 51 -4.06 -9.11 -6.53
C VAL A 51 -3.54 -7.86 -5.83
N PHE A 52 -4.46 -7.01 -5.40
CA PHE A 52 -4.16 -5.76 -4.74
C PHE A 52 -3.64 -5.99 -3.33
N GLN A 53 -2.49 -5.42 -3.00
CA GLN A 53 -1.79 -5.62 -1.74
C GLN A 53 -1.36 -4.30 -1.10
N GLY A 54 -0.75 -4.39 0.05
CA GLY A 54 -0.10 -3.26 0.71
C GLY A 54 -1.06 -2.29 1.41
N GLY A 55 -0.54 -1.10 1.74
CA GLY A 55 -1.26 -0.13 2.58
C GLY A 55 -2.47 0.50 1.90
N THR A 56 -2.48 0.62 0.58
CA THR A 56 -3.61 1.20 -0.15
C THR A 56 -4.76 0.20 -0.24
N SER A 57 -4.51 -1.11 -0.36
CA SER A 57 -5.54 -2.12 -0.28
C SER A 57 -6.22 -2.11 1.11
N LEU A 58 -5.44 -1.96 2.19
CA LEU A 58 -5.99 -1.81 3.54
C LEU A 58 -6.87 -0.54 3.65
N ARG A 59 -6.48 0.55 3.02
CA ARG A 59 -7.23 1.81 3.04
C ARG A 59 -8.51 1.73 2.24
N LEU A 60 -8.43 1.29 0.99
CA LEU A 60 -9.54 1.36 0.04
C LEU A 60 -10.46 0.14 0.05
N CYS A 61 -10.03 -1.01 0.58
CA CYS A 61 -10.85 -2.21 0.62
C CYS A 61 -11.17 -2.70 2.04
N ARG A 62 -10.43 -2.24 3.06
CA ARG A 62 -10.55 -2.70 4.45
C ARG A 62 -10.82 -1.58 5.46
N GLY A 63 -10.98 -0.33 5.00
CA GLY A 63 -11.32 0.81 5.85
C GLY A 63 -10.23 1.23 6.82
N SER A 64 -8.94 1.00 6.50
CA SER A 64 -7.85 1.56 7.30
C SER A 64 -7.95 3.09 7.34
N ASN A 65 -7.75 3.67 8.51
CA ASN A 65 -7.81 5.11 8.72
C ASN A 65 -6.51 5.85 8.36
N ARG A 66 -5.49 5.14 7.88
CA ARG A 66 -4.24 5.71 7.38
C ARG A 66 -4.29 5.87 5.87
N TYR A 67 -4.01 7.08 5.39
CA TYR A 67 -3.83 7.35 3.96
C TYR A 67 -2.62 6.59 3.39
N SER A 68 -2.61 6.38 2.07
CA SER A 68 -1.53 5.72 1.35
C SER A 68 -1.22 6.43 0.03
N GLU A 69 -0.09 6.11 -0.60
CA GLU A 69 0.40 6.89 -1.74
C GLU A 69 0.58 6.09 -3.02
N HIS A 70 0.70 4.77 -2.93
CA HIS A 70 1.06 3.91 -4.05
C HIS A 70 0.07 2.76 -4.20
N LEU A 71 -0.04 2.25 -5.42
CA LEU A 71 -0.86 1.08 -5.74
C LEU A 71 0.07 -0.10 -5.95
N ASP A 72 -0.01 -1.09 -5.08
CA ASP A 72 0.87 -2.26 -5.07
C ASP A 72 0.05 -3.52 -5.39
N PHE A 73 0.56 -4.36 -6.31
CA PHE A 73 -0.10 -5.58 -6.73
C PHE A 73 0.88 -6.75 -6.78
N ALA A 74 0.39 -7.96 -6.51
CA ALA A 74 1.02 -9.21 -6.88
C ALA A 74 0.49 -9.65 -8.25
N GLY A 75 1.39 -9.91 -9.20
CA GLY A 75 1.06 -10.31 -10.57
C GLY A 75 1.26 -11.80 -10.85
N GLY A 76 1.90 -12.53 -9.92
CA GLY A 76 2.29 -13.92 -10.14
C GLY A 76 3.64 -14.07 -10.84
N LYS A 77 4.19 -15.28 -10.81
CA LYS A 77 5.54 -15.56 -11.37
C LYS A 77 5.62 -15.35 -12.89
N ASP A 78 4.52 -15.55 -13.59
CA ASP A 78 4.43 -15.39 -15.05
C ASP A 78 4.03 -13.99 -15.51
N PHE A 79 3.92 -13.05 -14.59
CA PHE A 79 3.52 -11.69 -14.91
C PHE A 79 4.54 -11.00 -15.81
N SER A 80 4.02 -10.25 -16.78
CA SER A 80 4.81 -9.36 -17.64
C SER A 80 4.07 -8.05 -17.85
N SER A 81 4.79 -6.93 -17.82
CA SER A 81 4.23 -5.61 -18.11
C SER A 81 3.52 -5.50 -19.46
N LYS A 82 3.82 -6.40 -20.39
CA LYS A 82 3.10 -6.50 -21.68
C LYS A 82 1.62 -6.85 -21.52
N MET A 83 1.24 -7.51 -20.42
CA MET A 83 -0.16 -7.81 -20.10
C MET A 83 -0.98 -6.57 -19.77
N LEU A 84 -0.31 -5.46 -19.44
CA LEU A 84 -0.89 -4.18 -19.07
C LEU A 84 -0.50 -3.07 -20.07
N ILE A 85 -0.31 -3.42 -21.34
CA ILE A 85 0.16 -2.48 -22.37
C ILE A 85 -0.80 -1.29 -22.55
N GLU A 86 -2.09 -1.47 -22.33
CA GLU A 86 -3.12 -0.45 -22.46
C GLU A 86 -3.25 0.46 -21.24
N MET A 87 -2.59 0.11 -20.12
CA MET A 87 -2.73 0.82 -18.83
C MET A 87 -2.47 2.33 -18.97
N LYS A 88 -1.44 2.69 -19.72
CA LYS A 88 -1.09 4.10 -19.95
C LYS A 88 -2.25 4.86 -20.58
N GLU A 89 -2.74 4.36 -21.71
CA GLU A 89 -3.82 5.00 -22.47
C GLU A 89 -5.10 5.09 -21.65
N VAL A 90 -5.45 4.01 -20.95
CA VAL A 90 -6.65 3.93 -20.11
C VAL A 90 -6.62 4.99 -19.01
N ILE A 91 -5.50 5.12 -18.28
CA ILE A 91 -5.37 6.09 -17.18
C ILE A 91 -5.36 7.53 -17.71
N GLU A 92 -4.52 7.81 -18.73
CA GLU A 92 -4.40 9.15 -19.31
C GLU A 92 -5.74 9.63 -19.86
N LYS A 93 -6.49 8.74 -20.56
CA LYS A 93 -7.81 9.03 -21.10
C LYS A 93 -8.84 9.29 -19.99
N TYR A 94 -8.97 8.38 -19.04
CA TYR A 94 -10.01 8.48 -18.01
C TYR A 94 -9.90 9.77 -17.19
N ILE A 95 -8.71 10.05 -16.65
CA ILE A 95 -8.48 11.25 -15.81
C ILE A 95 -8.57 12.52 -16.66
N GLY A 96 -8.03 12.49 -17.89
CA GLY A 96 -8.08 13.61 -18.81
C GLY A 96 -9.52 13.96 -19.26
N GLU A 97 -10.36 12.96 -19.52
CA GLU A 97 -11.77 13.16 -19.90
C GLU A 97 -12.60 13.64 -18.70
N ARG A 98 -12.38 13.07 -17.50
CA ARG A 98 -13.14 13.38 -16.32
C ARG A 98 -12.88 14.81 -15.83
N TYR A 99 -11.61 15.19 -15.68
CA TYR A 99 -11.21 16.44 -15.03
C TYR A 99 -10.60 17.48 -15.99
N GLY A 100 -10.13 17.06 -17.15
CA GLY A 100 -9.34 17.91 -18.04
C GLY A 100 -7.91 18.13 -17.56
N LEU A 101 -7.42 17.31 -16.66
CA LEU A 101 -6.07 17.40 -16.14
C LEU A 101 -5.05 16.79 -17.11
N GLU A 102 -3.85 17.36 -17.14
CA GLU A 102 -2.69 16.76 -17.83
C GLU A 102 -2.18 15.57 -17.04
N VAL A 103 -2.16 14.41 -17.69
CA VAL A 103 -1.66 13.15 -17.13
C VAL A 103 -0.53 12.61 -17.99
N THR A 104 0.48 12.07 -17.36
CA THR A 104 1.59 11.39 -18.03
C THR A 104 1.91 10.10 -17.30
N VAL A 105 1.85 8.97 -17.99
CA VAL A 105 2.23 7.66 -17.46
C VAL A 105 3.55 7.23 -18.07
N LYS A 106 4.57 6.99 -17.21
CA LYS A 106 5.83 6.35 -17.58
C LYS A 106 5.74 4.86 -17.33
N GLU A 107 6.04 4.08 -18.34
CA GLU A 107 5.94 2.62 -18.34
C GLU A 107 7.24 1.96 -17.84
N PRO A 108 7.19 0.68 -17.43
CA PRO A 108 8.35 -0.08 -16.93
C PRO A 108 9.52 -0.11 -17.90
N SER A 109 9.28 -0.22 -19.20
CA SER A 109 10.34 -0.22 -20.23
C SER A 109 11.18 1.06 -20.25
N SER A 110 10.58 2.19 -19.86
CA SER A 110 11.27 3.48 -19.72
C SER A 110 12.01 3.59 -18.39
N LEU A 111 11.44 3.04 -17.32
CA LEU A 111 12.01 3.11 -15.97
C LEU A 111 13.16 2.12 -15.77
N LYS A 112 13.09 0.93 -16.36
CA LYS A 112 14.17 -0.10 -16.30
C LYS A 112 15.47 0.31 -17.00
N LYS A 113 15.50 1.43 -17.74
CA LYS A 113 16.73 2.03 -18.24
C LYS A 113 17.57 2.68 -17.14
N ASP A 114 16.96 2.96 -15.99
CA ASP A 114 17.67 3.43 -14.81
C ASP A 114 18.23 2.21 -14.05
N PRO A 115 19.59 2.12 -13.85
CA PRO A 115 20.21 1.01 -13.11
C PRO A 115 19.60 0.74 -11.74
N LYS A 116 19.01 1.75 -11.12
CA LYS A 116 18.34 1.67 -9.82
C LYS A 116 17.13 0.70 -9.82
N TYR A 117 16.52 0.46 -10.98
CA TYR A 117 15.34 -0.38 -11.14
C TYR A 117 15.58 -1.65 -11.95
N ALA A 118 16.78 -1.83 -12.51
CA ALA A 118 17.10 -2.93 -13.44
C ALA A 118 17.06 -4.32 -12.78
N GLU A 119 17.32 -4.41 -11.47
CA GLU A 119 17.44 -5.68 -10.73
C GLU A 119 16.18 -6.07 -9.95
N LEU A 120 15.15 -5.25 -9.97
CA LEU A 120 13.92 -5.51 -9.20
C LEU A 120 12.98 -6.39 -10.02
N ASN A 121 12.50 -7.49 -9.43
CA ASN A 121 11.39 -8.30 -9.94
C ASN A 121 10.05 -7.56 -9.74
N ILE A 122 10.03 -6.25 -9.99
CA ILE A 122 8.87 -5.37 -9.84
C ILE A 122 8.77 -4.52 -11.10
N ASP A 123 7.66 -4.64 -11.80
CA ASP A 123 7.30 -3.74 -12.88
C ASP A 123 6.62 -2.50 -12.30
N LYS A 124 7.10 -1.33 -12.71
CA LYS A 124 6.69 -0.05 -12.14
C LYS A 124 6.18 0.91 -13.20
N TRP A 125 5.02 1.49 -12.97
CA TRP A 125 4.48 2.63 -13.69
C TRP A 125 4.54 3.87 -12.80
N GLN A 126 4.85 5.01 -13.38
CA GLN A 126 4.81 6.30 -12.69
C GLN A 126 3.77 7.19 -13.35
N ILE A 127 2.70 7.44 -12.63
CA ILE A 127 1.60 8.30 -13.07
C ILE A 127 1.85 9.68 -12.48
N ALA A 128 1.93 10.70 -13.34
CA ALA A 128 2.12 12.09 -12.95
C ALA A 128 0.92 12.92 -13.43
N VAL A 129 0.22 13.57 -12.50
CA VAL A 129 -0.98 14.37 -12.76
C VAL A 129 -0.73 15.81 -12.34
N VAL A 130 -1.07 16.77 -13.21
CA VAL A 130 -1.05 18.20 -12.91
C VAL A 130 -2.37 18.55 -12.23
N THR A 131 -2.43 18.46 -10.91
CA THR A 131 -3.66 18.68 -10.14
C THR A 131 -3.99 20.17 -9.92
N SER A 132 -3.03 21.05 -10.15
CA SER A 132 -3.21 22.50 -10.02
C SER A 132 -2.66 23.23 -11.25
N PRO A 133 -3.33 23.16 -12.42
CA PRO A 133 -2.81 23.71 -13.68
C PRO A 133 -2.60 25.23 -13.66
N GLU A 134 -3.37 25.95 -12.85
CA GLU A 134 -3.25 27.41 -12.65
C GLU A 134 -1.99 27.80 -11.85
N GLN A 135 -1.40 26.86 -11.10
CA GLN A 135 -0.25 27.07 -10.23
C GLN A 135 0.98 26.27 -10.74
N LYS A 136 1.56 26.71 -11.85
CA LYS A 136 2.66 26.04 -12.53
C LYS A 136 3.91 25.76 -11.68
N HIS A 137 4.05 26.43 -10.53
CA HIS A 137 5.15 26.22 -9.59
C HIS A 137 4.93 25.04 -8.64
N LEU A 138 3.70 24.52 -8.56
CA LEU A 138 3.40 23.35 -7.74
C LEU A 138 3.86 22.06 -8.44
N ALA A 139 4.34 21.14 -7.63
CA ALA A 139 4.78 19.84 -8.13
C ALA A 139 3.58 19.01 -8.58
N LYS A 140 3.74 18.31 -9.71
CA LYS A 140 2.77 17.29 -10.17
C LYS A 140 2.60 16.22 -9.09
N GLN A 141 1.38 15.76 -8.87
CA GLN A 141 1.14 14.56 -8.06
C GLN A 141 1.74 13.34 -8.75
N ARG A 142 2.44 12.52 -7.97
CA ARG A 142 3.08 11.31 -8.49
C ARG A 142 2.57 10.10 -7.73
N ILE A 143 1.97 9.17 -8.46
CA ILE A 143 1.52 7.88 -7.97
C ILE A 143 2.39 6.82 -8.63
N LYS A 144 2.87 5.86 -7.85
CA LYS A 144 3.51 4.67 -8.37
C LYS A 144 2.49 3.55 -8.36
N LEU A 145 2.39 2.84 -9.46
CA LEU A 145 1.73 1.55 -9.54
C LEU A 145 2.83 0.52 -9.72
N GLU A 146 2.91 -0.42 -8.80
CA GLU A 146 3.94 -1.45 -8.78
C GLU A 146 3.29 -2.82 -8.85
N VAL A 147 3.80 -3.68 -9.74
CA VAL A 147 3.37 -5.07 -9.83
C VAL A 147 4.58 -5.94 -9.57
N ALA A 148 4.56 -6.66 -8.46
CA ALA A 148 5.59 -7.61 -8.10
C ALA A 148 5.37 -8.95 -8.84
N ASN A 149 6.45 -9.52 -9.41
CA ASN A 149 6.41 -10.79 -10.12
C ASN A 149 6.50 -11.95 -9.13
N ILE A 150 5.67 -11.90 -8.11
CA ILE A 150 5.52 -12.92 -7.07
C ILE A 150 4.05 -13.33 -6.97
N PRO A 151 3.74 -14.55 -6.50
CA PRO A 151 2.36 -14.95 -6.30
C PRO A 151 1.73 -14.24 -5.09
N ALA A 152 0.42 -14.00 -5.16
CA ALA A 152 -0.41 -13.93 -3.98
C ALA A 152 -0.90 -15.36 -3.68
N TYR A 153 -0.75 -15.80 -2.46
CA TYR A 153 -1.16 -17.14 -2.02
C TYR A 153 -2.62 -17.21 -1.63
N THR A 154 -3.20 -16.05 -1.30
CA THR A 154 -4.61 -15.89 -1.00
C THR A 154 -5.18 -14.77 -1.85
N LYS A 155 -6.49 -14.84 -2.13
CA LYS A 155 -7.21 -13.74 -2.77
C LYS A 155 -8.69 -13.79 -2.46
N GLU A 156 -9.26 -12.62 -2.26
CA GLU A 156 -10.70 -12.44 -2.11
C GLU A 156 -11.17 -11.20 -2.84
N PRO A 157 -12.34 -11.23 -3.49
CA PRO A 157 -12.89 -10.05 -4.15
C PRO A 157 -13.52 -9.12 -3.10
N LEU A 158 -13.09 -7.87 -3.06
CA LEU A 158 -13.65 -6.87 -2.17
C LEU A 158 -14.08 -5.62 -2.95
N PRO A 159 -15.20 -4.98 -2.54
CA PRO A 159 -15.59 -3.69 -3.06
C PRO A 159 -14.66 -2.59 -2.54
N LEU A 160 -14.54 -1.50 -3.29
CA LEU A 160 -13.91 -0.28 -2.79
C LEU A 160 -14.80 0.36 -1.72
N VAL A 161 -14.21 0.69 -0.58
CA VAL A 161 -14.88 1.42 0.52
C VAL A 161 -15.12 2.86 0.06
N GLN A 162 -16.34 3.34 0.20
CA GLN A 162 -16.70 4.73 -0.11
C GLN A 162 -16.25 5.66 1.03
N ASN A 163 -15.00 6.14 0.94
CA ASN A 163 -14.44 7.03 1.96
C ASN A 163 -14.98 8.48 1.87
N TYR A 164 -15.65 8.85 0.78
CA TYR A 164 -16.22 10.18 0.55
C TYR A 164 -17.61 10.08 -0.07
N ASP A 165 -18.56 10.84 0.45
CA ASP A 165 -19.98 10.78 0.05
C ASP A 165 -20.24 11.24 -1.39
N PHE A 166 -19.29 11.99 -1.96
CA PHE A 166 -19.39 12.52 -3.33
C PHE A 166 -18.76 11.62 -4.40
N LEU A 167 -18.19 10.47 -4.02
CA LEU A 167 -17.65 9.54 -5.01
C LEU A 167 -18.78 8.98 -5.91
N PRO A 168 -18.53 8.76 -7.20
CA PRO A 168 -19.49 8.14 -8.10
C PRO A 168 -19.96 6.77 -7.61
N ASP A 169 -21.24 6.47 -7.76
CA ASP A 169 -21.84 5.19 -7.31
C ASP A 169 -21.11 3.94 -7.85
N GLY A 170 -20.61 4.01 -9.09
CA GLY A 170 -19.86 2.91 -9.73
C GLY A 170 -18.61 2.48 -8.97
N TYR A 171 -18.01 3.36 -8.16
CA TYR A 171 -16.77 3.04 -7.45
C TYR A 171 -17.00 2.03 -6.33
N SER A 172 -18.09 2.15 -5.58
CA SER A 172 -18.44 1.17 -4.53
C SER A 172 -18.86 -0.20 -5.09
N SER A 173 -19.14 -0.27 -6.39
CA SER A 173 -19.47 -1.52 -7.10
C SER A 173 -18.25 -2.20 -7.74
N THR A 174 -17.09 -1.52 -7.78
CA THR A 174 -15.84 -2.07 -8.30
C THR A 174 -15.32 -3.14 -7.35
N LEU A 175 -15.20 -4.36 -7.83
CA LEU A 175 -14.67 -5.51 -7.08
C LEU A 175 -13.23 -5.78 -7.48
N ILE A 176 -12.31 -5.68 -6.52
CA ILE A 176 -10.90 -5.91 -6.75
C ILE A 176 -10.45 -7.13 -5.95
N TYR A 177 -9.69 -8.03 -6.59
CA TYR A 177 -9.03 -9.10 -5.86
C TYR A 177 -7.97 -8.53 -4.94
N THR A 178 -8.06 -8.82 -3.64
CA THR A 178 -7.11 -8.40 -2.61
C THR A 178 -6.53 -9.61 -1.90
N GLU A 179 -5.33 -9.48 -1.36
CA GLU A 179 -4.82 -10.46 -0.39
C GLU A 179 -5.72 -10.48 0.86
N THR A 180 -5.78 -11.65 1.53
CA THR A 180 -6.40 -11.73 2.86
C THR A 180 -5.60 -10.92 3.88
N LEU A 181 -6.24 -10.58 5.01
CA LEU A 181 -5.55 -9.86 6.09
C LEU A 181 -4.33 -10.61 6.62
N ASP A 182 -4.37 -11.95 6.62
CA ASP A 182 -3.25 -12.80 7.09
C ASP A 182 -2.05 -12.72 6.14
N GLU A 183 -2.29 -12.68 4.83
CA GLU A 183 -1.21 -12.53 3.85
C GLU A 183 -0.62 -11.13 3.88
N VAL A 184 -1.44 -10.08 3.94
CA VAL A 184 -0.93 -8.71 4.12
C VAL A 184 -0.14 -8.60 5.44
N MET A 185 -0.54 -9.30 6.51
CA MET A 185 0.22 -9.36 7.75
C MET A 185 1.58 -10.01 7.54
N ALA A 186 1.65 -11.11 6.80
CA ALA A 186 2.92 -11.78 6.48
C ALA A 186 3.86 -10.85 5.70
N ASP A 187 3.35 -10.12 4.69
CA ASP A 187 4.14 -9.12 3.96
C ASP A 187 4.70 -8.02 4.87
N LYS A 188 3.89 -7.53 5.83
CA LYS A 188 4.33 -6.49 6.78
C LYS A 188 5.32 -7.02 7.81
N ILE A 189 5.14 -8.26 8.27
CA ILE A 189 6.09 -8.95 9.17
C ILE A 189 7.46 -9.07 8.48
N ILE A 190 7.49 -9.32 7.18
CA ILE A 190 8.74 -9.45 6.43
C ILE A 190 9.33 -8.08 6.11
N SER A 191 8.55 -7.18 5.52
CA SER A 191 9.05 -5.90 5.00
C SER A 191 9.60 -4.99 6.10
N LEU A 192 9.04 -5.03 7.32
CA LEU A 192 9.46 -4.19 8.43
C LEU A 192 10.90 -4.49 8.89
N PRO A 193 11.32 -5.75 9.14
CA PRO A 193 12.72 -6.05 9.48
C PRO A 193 13.63 -6.09 8.25
N ALA A 194 13.20 -6.58 7.09
CA ALA A 194 14.07 -6.74 5.92
C ALA A 194 14.51 -5.41 5.29
N THR A 195 13.75 -4.32 5.50
CA THR A 195 14.16 -3.00 5.01
C THR A 195 15.18 -2.38 5.97
N GLN A 196 16.49 -2.48 5.61
CA GLN A 196 17.60 -2.03 6.44
C GLN A 196 17.99 -0.54 6.25
N LYS A 197 17.67 0.04 5.07
CA LYS A 197 18.08 1.42 4.71
C LYS A 197 17.29 2.50 5.47
N TYR A 198 16.07 2.21 5.89
CA TYR A 198 15.17 3.10 6.60
C TYR A 198 14.11 2.28 7.34
N ILE A 199 13.46 2.89 8.31
CA ILE A 199 12.37 2.24 9.05
C ILE A 199 11.07 2.44 8.28
N ARG A 200 10.34 1.35 8.07
CA ARG A 200 9.02 1.37 7.43
C ARG A 200 7.94 1.72 8.47
N HIS A 201 7.92 2.98 8.87
CA HIS A 201 7.01 3.48 9.92
C HIS A 201 5.54 3.15 9.65
N ARG A 202 5.11 3.19 8.40
CA ARG A 202 3.74 2.84 8.03
C ARG A 202 3.41 1.36 8.26
N ASP A 203 4.39 0.46 8.13
CA ASP A 203 4.20 -0.96 8.42
C ASP A 203 4.03 -1.21 9.93
N VAL A 204 4.66 -0.40 10.77
CA VAL A 204 4.45 -0.39 12.23
C VAL A 204 2.97 -0.12 12.57
N TRP A 205 2.36 0.86 11.91
CA TRP A 205 0.94 1.15 12.06
C TRP A 205 0.05 0.05 11.47
N ASP A 206 0.38 -0.41 10.26
CA ASP A 206 -0.40 -1.41 9.54
C ASP A 206 -0.49 -2.74 10.29
N LEU A 207 0.59 -3.20 10.93
CA LEU A 207 0.59 -4.43 11.74
C LEU A 207 -0.39 -4.35 12.93
N VAL A 208 -0.47 -3.19 13.59
CA VAL A 208 -1.43 -2.96 14.68
C VAL A 208 -2.85 -2.93 14.13
N PHE A 209 -3.09 -2.28 12.98
CA PHE A 209 -4.38 -2.28 12.31
C PHE A 209 -4.81 -3.70 11.95
N LEU A 210 -3.97 -4.47 11.30
CA LEU A 210 -4.20 -5.86 10.90
C LEU A 210 -4.58 -6.73 12.10
N LYS A 211 -3.81 -6.64 13.20
CA LYS A 211 -4.10 -7.40 14.42
C LYS A 211 -5.43 -7.05 15.03
N ARG A 212 -5.81 -5.77 15.05
CA ARG A 212 -7.11 -5.31 15.54
C ARG A 212 -8.28 -5.76 14.69
N ASN A 213 -8.05 -6.01 13.39
CA ASN A 213 -9.07 -6.46 12.44
C ASN A 213 -9.08 -7.98 12.24
N GLY A 214 -8.45 -8.74 13.16
CA GLY A 214 -8.57 -10.19 13.22
C GLY A 214 -7.51 -10.94 12.41
N ALA A 215 -6.52 -10.27 11.82
CA ALA A 215 -5.43 -10.96 11.16
C ALA A 215 -4.69 -11.91 12.11
N ALA A 216 -4.44 -13.11 11.65
CA ALA A 216 -3.69 -14.15 12.35
C ALA A 216 -2.28 -14.30 11.74
N LEU A 217 -1.31 -14.64 12.58
CA LEU A 217 0.00 -15.06 12.10
C LEU A 217 -0.14 -16.40 11.38
N ASN A 218 0.19 -16.41 10.11
CA ASN A 218 0.32 -17.62 9.31
C ASN A 218 1.80 -17.79 8.94
N ILE A 219 2.46 -18.74 9.58
CA ILE A 219 3.91 -18.94 9.41
C ILE A 219 4.25 -19.48 8.02
N ASP A 220 3.38 -20.27 7.40
CA ASP A 220 3.61 -20.80 6.06
C ASP A 220 3.64 -19.67 5.03
N LEU A 221 2.75 -18.68 5.15
CA LEU A 221 2.78 -17.48 4.32
C LEU A 221 4.08 -16.69 4.53
N VAL A 222 4.54 -16.55 5.78
CA VAL A 222 5.80 -15.87 6.08
C VAL A 222 6.98 -16.58 5.42
N LEU A 223 7.06 -17.91 5.53
CA LEU A 223 8.12 -18.72 4.92
C LEU A 223 8.12 -18.62 3.39
N GLN A 224 6.93 -18.76 2.76
CA GLN A 224 6.76 -18.61 1.32
C GLN A 224 7.20 -17.24 0.80
N LYS A 225 6.83 -16.17 1.51
CA LYS A 225 7.23 -14.80 1.13
C LYS A 225 8.74 -14.56 1.35
N ILE A 226 9.37 -15.14 2.39
CA ILE A 226 10.83 -15.08 2.58
C ILE A 226 11.54 -15.72 1.36
N GLU A 227 11.06 -16.88 0.89
CA GLU A 227 11.58 -17.56 -0.28
C GLU A 227 11.39 -16.75 -1.57
N ASP A 228 10.17 -16.27 -1.83
CA ASP A 228 9.84 -15.49 -3.04
C ASP A 228 10.66 -14.20 -3.15
N TYR A 229 10.87 -13.50 -2.03
CA TYR A 229 11.69 -12.29 -1.96
C TYR A 229 13.19 -12.57 -1.78
N LYS A 230 13.59 -13.86 -1.66
CA LYS A 230 14.99 -14.31 -1.48
C LYS A 230 15.70 -13.58 -0.32
N ILE A 231 15.03 -13.51 0.82
CA ILE A 231 15.55 -12.80 1.98
C ILE A 231 16.47 -13.72 2.79
N GLU A 232 17.75 -13.42 2.78
CA GLU A 232 18.75 -14.12 3.56
C GLU A 232 18.89 -13.49 4.96
N GLY A 233 19.15 -14.29 5.99
CA GLY A 233 19.39 -13.81 7.36
C GLY A 233 18.17 -13.15 8.02
N PHE A 234 16.95 -13.53 7.63
CA PHE A 234 15.73 -12.90 8.11
C PHE A 234 15.58 -12.93 9.64
N LYS A 235 15.99 -14.02 10.30
CA LYS A 235 15.91 -14.17 11.76
C LYS A 235 16.72 -13.10 12.49
N ASP A 236 17.93 -12.82 12.05
CA ASP A 236 18.79 -11.79 12.64
C ASP A 236 18.21 -10.39 12.43
N MET A 237 17.64 -10.12 11.24
CA MET A 237 16.95 -8.86 10.95
C MET A 237 15.73 -8.68 11.85
N LEU A 238 14.99 -9.76 12.10
CA LEU A 238 13.81 -9.79 12.96
C LEU A 238 14.20 -9.51 14.43
N ASP A 239 15.24 -10.16 14.94
CA ASP A 239 15.76 -9.95 16.29
C ASP A 239 16.24 -8.51 16.50
N ALA A 240 16.95 -7.95 15.52
CA ALA A 240 17.36 -6.54 15.53
C ALA A 240 16.14 -5.59 15.51
N ARG A 241 15.10 -5.92 14.74
CA ARG A 241 13.88 -5.10 14.70
C ARG A 241 13.11 -5.17 16.00
N ILE A 242 12.94 -6.34 16.59
CA ILE A 242 12.32 -6.53 17.92
C ILE A 242 13.02 -5.65 18.96
N SER A 243 14.35 -5.68 19.00
CA SER A 243 15.15 -4.91 19.95
C SER A 243 14.97 -3.39 19.79
N SER A 244 14.71 -2.91 18.56
CA SER A 244 14.54 -1.48 18.24
C SER A 244 13.09 -0.96 18.34
N LEU A 245 12.09 -1.82 18.57
CA LEU A 245 10.67 -1.44 18.53
C LEU A 245 10.31 -0.28 19.45
N LYS A 246 10.86 -0.28 20.68
CA LYS A 246 10.57 0.77 21.66
C LYS A 246 11.05 2.13 21.17
N GLU A 247 12.26 2.19 20.64
CA GLU A 247 12.84 3.41 20.08
C GLU A 247 12.03 3.90 18.88
N ILE A 248 11.59 2.99 18.01
CA ILE A 248 10.77 3.31 16.83
C ILE A 248 9.41 3.90 17.27
N VAL A 249 8.67 3.19 18.13
CA VAL A 249 7.29 3.57 18.50
C VAL A 249 7.24 4.90 19.27
N TYR A 250 8.24 5.18 20.09
CA TYR A 250 8.33 6.42 20.84
C TYR A 250 9.17 7.50 20.12
N GLY A 251 9.77 7.17 19.00
CA GLY A 251 10.58 8.07 18.19
C GLY A 251 9.79 9.21 17.57
N GLU A 252 10.41 10.38 17.49
CA GLU A 252 9.81 11.57 16.87
C GLU A 252 9.60 11.39 15.37
N GLU A 253 10.50 10.66 14.68
CA GLU A 253 10.40 10.40 13.24
C GLU A 253 9.17 9.59 12.88
N PHE A 254 8.82 8.58 13.69
CA PHE A 254 7.58 7.82 13.52
C PHE A 254 6.35 8.73 13.64
N SER A 255 6.29 9.55 14.67
CA SER A 255 5.19 10.48 14.88
C SER A 255 5.06 11.48 13.74
N LYS A 256 6.16 12.10 13.30
CA LYS A 256 6.20 13.05 12.18
C LYS A 256 5.77 12.43 10.85
N GLU A 257 6.21 11.19 10.57
CA GLU A 257 5.76 10.53 9.35
C GLU A 257 4.27 10.24 9.40
N MET A 258 3.78 9.73 10.54
CA MET A 258 2.36 9.37 10.66
C MET A 258 1.41 10.58 10.67
N GLU A 259 1.83 11.75 11.11
CA GLU A 259 1.04 12.99 10.98
C GLU A 259 0.67 13.31 9.52
N ARG A 260 1.49 12.90 8.56
CA ARG A 260 1.21 13.12 7.13
C ARG A 260 0.16 12.15 6.57
N PHE A 261 -0.10 11.06 7.28
CA PHE A 261 -0.96 9.96 6.82
C PHE A 261 -2.17 9.71 7.70
N LEU A 262 -2.32 10.41 8.80
CA LEU A 262 -3.46 10.29 9.71
C LEU A 262 -4.22 11.60 9.79
N ALA A 263 -5.55 11.50 9.74
CA ALA A 263 -6.39 12.65 10.08
C ALA A 263 -6.06 13.12 11.51
N ARG A 264 -6.12 14.44 11.74
CA ARG A 264 -5.73 15.04 13.02
C ARG A 264 -6.44 14.40 14.21
N VAL A 265 -7.73 14.16 14.09
CA VAL A 265 -8.53 13.51 15.15
C VAL A 265 -8.03 12.08 15.45
N THR A 266 -7.59 11.35 14.44
CA THR A 266 -7.02 10.01 14.61
C THR A 266 -5.66 10.08 15.29
N PHE A 267 -4.80 10.99 14.87
CA PHE A 267 -3.49 11.18 15.46
C PHE A 267 -3.59 11.57 16.94
N ASP A 268 -4.41 12.55 17.27
CA ASP A 268 -4.60 13.04 18.64
C ASP A 268 -5.21 11.97 19.56
N GLY A 269 -6.12 11.12 19.05
CA GLY A 269 -6.71 10.01 19.78
C GLY A 269 -5.81 8.78 19.92
N THR A 270 -4.68 8.74 19.20
CA THR A 270 -3.77 7.57 19.16
C THR A 270 -2.34 7.96 19.50
N LEU A 271 -1.54 8.35 18.51
CA LEU A 271 -0.10 8.54 18.64
C LEU A 271 0.30 9.71 19.56
N ALA A 272 -0.59 10.65 19.80
CA ALA A 272 -0.39 11.69 20.82
C ALA A 272 -0.53 11.16 22.26
N THR A 273 -0.95 9.90 22.46
CA THR A 273 -1.19 9.32 23.78
C THR A 273 -0.20 8.19 24.11
N ASP A 274 0.40 8.22 25.29
CA ASP A 274 1.30 7.15 25.76
C ASP A 274 0.59 5.80 25.90
N LYS A 275 -0.71 5.82 26.25
CA LYS A 275 -1.52 4.61 26.36
C LYS A 275 -1.58 3.84 25.04
N PHE A 276 -1.80 4.55 23.93
CA PHE A 276 -1.86 3.92 22.61
C PHE A 276 -0.47 3.46 22.14
N LYS A 277 0.58 4.25 22.37
CA LYS A 277 1.96 3.85 22.07
C LYS A 277 2.37 2.59 22.84
N SER A 278 2.01 2.50 24.12
CA SER A 278 2.28 1.30 24.94
C SER A 278 1.54 0.07 24.39
N TYR A 279 0.26 0.24 24.01
CA TYR A 279 -0.53 -0.82 23.38
C TYR A 279 0.09 -1.26 22.03
N MET A 280 0.50 -0.30 21.20
CA MET A 280 1.16 -0.56 19.93
C MET A 280 2.46 -1.33 20.13
N LEU A 281 3.33 -0.90 21.06
CA LEU A 281 4.57 -1.59 21.35
C LEU A 281 4.33 -3.03 21.83
N ALA A 282 3.39 -3.26 22.75
CA ALA A 282 3.05 -4.59 23.22
C ALA A 282 2.54 -5.49 22.10
N THR A 283 1.68 -4.95 21.23
CA THR A 283 1.11 -5.68 20.07
C THR A 283 2.20 -6.08 19.08
N LEU A 284 3.06 -5.14 18.69
CA LEU A 284 4.16 -5.39 17.75
C LEU A 284 5.19 -6.38 18.32
N THR A 285 5.58 -6.19 19.58
CA THR A 285 6.49 -7.12 20.26
C THR A 285 5.93 -8.54 20.24
N LYS A 286 4.63 -8.68 20.55
CA LYS A 286 3.99 -9.99 20.52
C LYS A 286 3.99 -10.60 19.12
N ILE A 287 3.57 -9.86 18.09
CA ILE A 287 3.53 -10.35 16.69
C ILE A 287 4.92 -10.83 16.27
N LEU A 288 5.95 -9.99 16.40
CA LEU A 288 7.29 -10.30 15.93
C LEU A 288 7.97 -11.41 16.75
N THR A 289 7.75 -11.45 18.07
CA THR A 289 8.26 -12.53 18.93
C THR A 289 7.58 -13.86 18.64
N ASP A 290 6.26 -13.87 18.44
CA ASP A 290 5.53 -15.08 18.04
C ASP A 290 6.02 -15.60 16.67
N THR A 291 6.27 -14.68 15.71
CA THR A 291 6.89 -15.03 14.42
C THR A 291 8.26 -15.64 14.61
N ARG A 292 9.12 -15.03 15.45
CA ARG A 292 10.48 -15.53 15.71
C ARG A 292 10.49 -16.96 16.27
N LYS A 293 9.57 -17.24 17.23
CA LYS A 293 9.40 -18.56 17.81
C LYS A 293 8.88 -19.58 16.78
N ALA A 294 7.92 -19.20 15.96
CA ALA A 294 7.36 -20.07 14.93
C ALA A 294 8.42 -20.46 13.87
N LEU A 295 9.32 -19.51 13.51
CA LEU A 295 10.45 -19.78 12.62
C LEU A 295 11.47 -20.75 13.21
N GLU A 296 11.65 -20.80 14.55
CA GLU A 296 12.51 -21.79 15.22
C GLU A 296 11.87 -23.18 15.21
N GLY A 297 10.53 -23.23 15.42
CA GLY A 297 9.80 -24.50 15.37
C GLY A 297 9.80 -25.13 13.99
N ALA A 298 9.66 -24.33 12.93
CA ALA A 298 9.69 -24.81 11.55
C ALA A 298 11.05 -25.45 11.16
N ASP A 299 12.17 -24.91 11.65
CA ASP A 299 13.51 -25.52 11.40
C ASP A 299 13.66 -26.88 12.07
N SER A 300 12.95 -27.14 13.18
CA SER A 300 13.06 -28.40 13.93
C SER A 300 12.20 -29.53 13.34
N GLU A 301 11.32 -29.21 12.42
CA GLU A 301 10.43 -30.17 11.73
C GLU A 301 10.96 -30.64 10.35
N GLU A 302 12.16 -30.24 9.91
CA GLU A 302 12.78 -30.85 8.74
C GLU A 302 12.93 -32.35 8.97
N PRO A 303 12.35 -33.21 8.10
CA PRO A 303 12.39 -34.65 8.30
C PRO A 303 13.84 -35.13 8.16
N ASP A 304 14.33 -35.81 9.19
CA ASP A 304 15.51 -36.66 9.16
C ASP A 304 15.29 -37.70 8.02
N PHE A 305 15.80 -37.43 6.82
CA PHE A 305 15.81 -38.42 5.76
C PHE A 305 16.85 -39.49 6.13
N PRO A 306 16.46 -40.73 6.48
CA PRO A 306 17.42 -41.76 6.66
C PRO A 306 18.14 -42.05 5.33
N MET A 307 19.47 -41.90 5.34
CA MET A 307 20.34 -42.30 4.25
C MET A 307 20.24 -43.81 3.96
#